data_b3a28b076f2ab021e10bc0258c2ecbca
#
_entry.id   b3a28b076f2ab021e10bc0258c2ecbca
#
_cell.length_a   1.000
_cell.length_b   1.000
_cell.length_c   1.000
_cell.angle_alpha   90.00
_cell.angle_beta   90.00
_cell.angle_gamma   90.00
#
_symmetry.space_group_name_H-M   'P 1'
#
loop_
_entity.id
_entity.type
_entity.pdbx_description
1 polymer ?
#
loop_
_entity_poly.entity_id
_entity_poly.type
_entity_poly.pdbx_seq_one_letter_code
_entity_poly.pdbx_strand_id
1 'polypeptide(L)'
;MGGSVASGARLLTRAYDLGITFWDASDDYGTHPHVAQALREVGRDGVVVATKTYASTAVGARRALTKALRELGVETVDIFLLHAVDSHGELAAKLPALEALTRAKAEGLVRAVGVSSHSREVLARLLELSEVDVALVVVNRTGAWVKDASPAELTAVVQPLYRSGRGVYGMKALGSGQVTEPRAVASALRYAFDYPYAHAICVGITSEAELEADVAVWRARRSAQR
;
A
#
# COMPACT_ATOMS: atom_id res chain seq x y z
N MET A 1 -13.05 -5.74 0.77
CA MET A 1 -14.08 -5.53 -0.26
C MET A 1 -14.94 -6.79 -0.33
N GLY A 2 -16.17 -6.75 0.19
CA GLY A 2 -17.09 -7.91 0.22
C GLY A 2 -18.14 -7.89 -0.88
N GLY A 3 -17.96 -7.15 -1.96
CA GLY A 3 -18.91 -7.02 -3.06
C GLY A 3 -18.53 -7.84 -4.30
N SER A 4 -19.41 -7.84 -5.31
CA SER A 4 -19.11 -8.47 -6.61
C SER A 4 -17.93 -7.76 -7.30
N VAL A 5 -17.25 -8.46 -8.22
CA VAL A 5 -16.15 -7.88 -9.02
C VAL A 5 -16.63 -6.59 -9.70
N ALA A 6 -17.84 -6.59 -10.27
CA ALA A 6 -18.40 -5.42 -10.93
C ALA A 6 -18.63 -4.23 -9.98
N SER A 7 -19.06 -4.46 -8.73
CA SER A 7 -19.26 -3.36 -7.77
C SER A 7 -17.93 -2.76 -7.30
N GLY A 8 -16.92 -3.60 -7.05
CA GLY A 8 -15.59 -3.12 -6.69
C GLY A 8 -14.89 -2.40 -7.85
N ALA A 9 -15.06 -2.88 -9.09
CA ALA A 9 -14.54 -2.20 -10.26
C ALA A 9 -15.16 -0.81 -10.44
N ARG A 10 -16.50 -0.68 -10.34
CA ARG A 10 -17.17 0.64 -10.40
C ARG A 10 -16.64 1.59 -9.32
N LEU A 11 -16.40 1.10 -8.11
CA LEU A 11 -15.84 1.92 -7.03
C LEU A 11 -14.44 2.42 -7.37
N LEU A 12 -13.58 1.58 -7.95
CA LEU A 12 -12.25 1.96 -8.42
C LEU A 12 -12.31 2.94 -9.61
N THR A 13 -13.21 2.72 -10.58
CA THR A 13 -13.44 3.67 -11.69
C THR A 13 -13.89 5.02 -11.15
N ARG A 14 -14.84 5.04 -10.20
CA ARG A 14 -15.26 6.27 -9.53
C ARG A 14 -14.10 6.96 -8.78
N ALA A 15 -13.24 6.18 -8.11
CA ALA A 15 -12.05 6.72 -7.45
C ALA A 15 -11.08 7.37 -8.47
N TYR A 16 -10.90 6.76 -9.63
CA TYR A 16 -10.09 7.32 -10.72
C TYR A 16 -10.67 8.66 -11.23
N ASP A 17 -11.97 8.75 -11.44
CA ASP A 17 -12.66 10.00 -11.85
C ASP A 17 -12.47 11.13 -10.82
N LEU A 18 -12.31 10.77 -9.53
CA LEU A 18 -12.03 11.70 -8.45
C LEU A 18 -10.55 12.07 -8.31
N GLY A 19 -9.67 11.48 -9.14
CA GLY A 19 -8.24 11.72 -9.19
C GLY A 19 -7.41 10.77 -8.32
N ILE A 20 -7.96 9.65 -7.85
CA ILE A 20 -7.24 8.63 -7.08
C ILE A 20 -6.65 7.60 -8.05
N THR A 21 -5.36 7.68 -8.27
CA THR A 21 -4.62 6.87 -9.25
C THR A 21 -3.64 5.88 -8.62
N PHE A 22 -3.58 5.77 -7.30
CA PHE A 22 -2.77 4.78 -6.58
C PHE A 22 -3.70 3.73 -5.97
N TRP A 23 -3.64 2.49 -6.46
CA TRP A 23 -4.50 1.38 -6.03
C TRP A 23 -3.68 0.27 -5.38
N ASP A 24 -4.05 -0.10 -4.16
CA ASP A 24 -3.37 -1.11 -3.35
C ASP A 24 -4.20 -2.40 -3.25
N ALA A 25 -3.58 -3.51 -3.59
CA ALA A 25 -4.13 -4.86 -3.55
C ALA A 25 -3.21 -5.83 -2.79
N SER A 26 -3.57 -7.10 -2.74
CA SER A 26 -2.73 -8.20 -2.25
C SER A 26 -3.22 -9.54 -2.81
N ASP A 27 -2.34 -10.53 -2.85
CA ASP A 27 -2.64 -11.87 -3.35
C ASP A 27 -3.71 -12.62 -2.51
N ASP A 28 -3.89 -12.22 -1.25
CA ASP A 28 -4.86 -12.77 -0.29
C ASP A 28 -6.17 -11.99 -0.17
N TYR A 29 -6.26 -10.78 -0.75
CA TYR A 29 -7.48 -9.96 -0.65
C TYR A 29 -8.59 -10.39 -1.62
N GLY A 30 -8.27 -11.19 -2.64
CA GLY A 30 -9.19 -11.54 -3.71
C GLY A 30 -9.62 -10.36 -4.59
N THR A 31 -8.87 -9.26 -4.56
CA THR A 31 -9.24 -7.99 -5.22
C THR A 31 -8.60 -7.78 -6.59
N HIS A 32 -7.65 -8.61 -7.02
CA HIS A 32 -7.05 -8.51 -8.36
C HIS A 32 -8.10 -8.47 -9.48
N PRO A 33 -9.17 -9.31 -9.49
CA PRO A 33 -10.19 -9.23 -10.53
C PRO A 33 -10.96 -7.89 -10.56
N HIS A 34 -11.15 -7.23 -9.40
CA HIS A 34 -11.78 -5.91 -9.29
C HIS A 34 -10.90 -4.85 -9.95
N VAL A 35 -9.60 -4.87 -9.61
CA VAL A 35 -8.59 -3.98 -10.20
C VAL A 35 -8.48 -4.22 -11.71
N ALA A 36 -8.39 -5.47 -12.14
CA ALA A 36 -8.31 -5.84 -13.55
C ALA A 36 -9.49 -5.32 -14.37
N GLN A 37 -10.71 -5.42 -13.83
CA GLN A 37 -11.89 -4.91 -14.51
C GLN A 37 -11.85 -3.38 -14.58
N ALA A 38 -11.52 -2.69 -13.51
CA ALA A 38 -11.41 -1.22 -13.50
C ALA A 38 -10.31 -0.72 -14.46
N LEU A 39 -9.15 -1.39 -14.52
CA LEU A 39 -8.07 -1.03 -15.45
C LEU A 39 -8.49 -1.13 -16.92
N ARG A 40 -9.39 -2.05 -17.27
CA ARG A 40 -9.95 -2.12 -18.65
C ARG A 40 -10.84 -0.92 -18.97
N GLU A 41 -11.46 -0.31 -17.97
CA GLU A 41 -12.37 0.83 -18.13
C GLU A 41 -11.60 2.16 -18.20
N VAL A 42 -10.61 2.35 -17.30
CA VAL A 42 -9.88 3.64 -17.17
C VAL A 42 -8.55 3.68 -17.92
N GLY A 43 -8.06 2.54 -18.39
CA GLY A 43 -6.72 2.40 -18.97
C GLY A 43 -5.64 2.13 -17.91
N ARG A 44 -4.58 1.43 -18.35
CA ARG A 44 -3.49 1.00 -17.47
C ARG A 44 -2.53 2.13 -17.09
N ASP A 45 -2.22 3.01 -18.05
CA ASP A 45 -1.12 3.97 -17.94
C ASP A 45 -1.37 5.09 -16.91
N GLY A 46 -2.63 5.35 -16.59
CA GLY A 46 -3.02 6.37 -15.61
C GLY A 46 -3.01 5.92 -14.15
N VAL A 47 -2.68 4.65 -13.85
CA VAL A 47 -2.85 4.06 -12.53
C VAL A 47 -1.56 3.40 -12.06
N VAL A 48 -1.17 3.68 -10.81
CA VAL A 48 -0.14 2.94 -10.08
C VAL A 48 -0.80 1.80 -9.32
N VAL A 49 -0.41 0.56 -9.62
CA VAL A 49 -0.92 -0.64 -8.96
C VAL A 49 0.13 -1.22 -8.04
N ALA A 50 -0.16 -1.27 -6.74
CA ALA A 50 0.63 -1.98 -5.74
C ALA A 50 -0.06 -3.30 -5.37
N THR A 51 0.72 -4.37 -5.26
CA THR A 51 0.24 -5.64 -4.69
C THR A 51 1.31 -6.31 -3.83
N LYS A 52 0.97 -7.38 -3.13
CA LYS A 52 1.79 -7.95 -2.06
C LYS A 52 1.66 -9.46 -2.02
N THR A 53 2.67 -10.12 -1.43
CA THR A 53 2.64 -11.57 -1.17
C THR A 53 3.26 -11.95 0.17
N TYR A 54 2.75 -13.00 0.79
CA TYR A 54 3.35 -13.62 1.97
C TYR A 54 4.47 -14.61 1.65
N ALA A 55 4.78 -14.85 0.37
CA ALA A 55 5.82 -15.80 -0.01
C ALA A 55 7.16 -15.51 0.68
N SER A 56 7.82 -16.56 1.16
CA SER A 56 9.14 -16.50 1.80
C SER A 56 10.25 -17.11 0.96
N THR A 57 9.91 -17.84 -0.10
CA THR A 57 10.89 -18.48 -0.98
C THR A 57 10.96 -17.80 -2.34
N ALA A 58 12.10 -17.93 -3.02
CA ALA A 58 12.29 -17.39 -4.37
C ALA A 58 11.23 -17.95 -5.37
N VAL A 59 10.97 -19.24 -5.32
CA VAL A 59 9.97 -19.90 -6.18
C VAL A 59 8.56 -19.40 -5.84
N GLY A 60 8.24 -19.27 -4.55
CA GLY A 60 6.95 -18.78 -4.09
C GLY A 60 6.70 -17.33 -4.54
N ALA A 61 7.68 -16.46 -4.39
CA ALA A 61 7.59 -15.05 -4.79
C ALA A 61 7.39 -14.91 -6.31
N ARG A 62 8.15 -15.67 -7.10
CA ARG A 62 8.01 -15.68 -8.55
C ARG A 62 6.63 -16.17 -9.00
N ARG A 63 6.14 -17.24 -8.38
CA ARG A 63 4.79 -17.77 -8.63
C ARG A 63 3.69 -16.77 -8.28
N ALA A 64 3.82 -16.09 -7.12
CA ALA A 64 2.88 -15.06 -6.69
C ALA A 64 2.85 -13.86 -7.66
N LEU A 65 4.02 -13.38 -8.10
CA LEU A 65 4.10 -12.32 -9.11
C LEU A 65 3.46 -12.75 -10.44
N THR A 66 3.78 -13.94 -10.95
CA THR A 66 3.17 -14.44 -12.20
C THR A 66 1.65 -14.57 -12.08
N LYS A 67 1.16 -15.01 -10.92
CA LYS A 67 -0.28 -15.05 -10.62
C LYS A 67 -0.89 -13.65 -10.65
N ALA A 68 -0.26 -12.68 -9.97
CA ALA A 68 -0.74 -11.30 -9.91
C ALA A 68 -0.81 -10.65 -11.30
N LEU A 69 0.24 -10.79 -12.12
CA LEU A 69 0.27 -10.28 -13.50
C LEU A 69 -0.90 -10.84 -14.32
N ARG A 70 -1.14 -12.15 -14.23
CA ARG A 70 -2.25 -12.82 -14.94
C ARG A 70 -3.62 -12.36 -14.44
N GLU A 71 -3.81 -12.26 -13.12
CA GLU A 71 -5.09 -11.89 -12.52
C GLU A 71 -5.43 -10.41 -12.73
N LEU A 72 -4.42 -9.54 -12.74
CA LEU A 72 -4.55 -8.11 -13.06
C LEU A 72 -4.67 -7.86 -14.57
N GLY A 73 -4.26 -8.81 -15.42
CA GLY A 73 -4.25 -8.66 -16.87
C GLY A 73 -3.23 -7.63 -17.35
N VAL A 74 -2.07 -7.55 -16.71
CA VAL A 74 -1.00 -6.59 -17.03
C VAL A 74 0.34 -7.30 -17.24
N GLU A 75 1.22 -6.69 -18.04
CA GLU A 75 2.58 -7.21 -18.25
C GLU A 75 3.55 -6.79 -17.15
N THR A 76 3.29 -5.66 -16.50
CA THR A 76 4.12 -5.11 -15.42
C THR A 76 3.26 -4.60 -14.27
N VAL A 77 3.64 -4.92 -13.04
CA VAL A 77 3.09 -4.32 -11.81
C VAL A 77 4.00 -3.17 -11.38
N ASP A 78 3.43 -2.05 -10.91
CA ASP A 78 4.26 -0.92 -10.48
C ASP A 78 4.99 -1.20 -9.18
N ILE A 79 4.31 -1.77 -8.18
CA ILE A 79 4.89 -2.05 -6.85
C ILE A 79 4.51 -3.46 -6.41
N PHE A 80 5.51 -4.27 -6.07
CA PHE A 80 5.29 -5.60 -5.51
C PHE A 80 6.01 -5.75 -4.17
N LEU A 81 5.27 -5.99 -3.08
CA LEU A 81 5.83 -6.03 -1.73
C LEU A 81 5.84 -7.43 -1.12
N LEU A 82 6.80 -7.69 -0.24
CA LEU A 82 6.67 -8.70 0.79
C LEU A 82 5.66 -8.22 1.83
N HIS A 83 4.63 -9.03 2.11
CA HIS A 83 3.49 -8.65 2.94
C HIS A 83 3.73 -8.93 4.41
N ALA A 84 3.44 -7.92 5.27
CA ALA A 84 3.39 -8.00 6.73
C ALA A 84 4.64 -8.70 7.33
N VAL A 85 5.81 -8.18 7.00
CA VAL A 85 7.09 -8.63 7.59
C VAL A 85 7.27 -7.89 8.90
N ASP A 86 7.09 -8.56 10.02
CA ASP A 86 6.92 -7.89 11.31
C ASP A 86 7.95 -8.31 12.36
N SER A 87 8.99 -9.08 11.97
CA SER A 87 10.14 -9.40 12.81
C SER A 87 11.43 -9.55 11.99
N HIS A 88 12.59 -9.43 12.65
CA HIS A 88 13.89 -9.69 12.01
C HIS A 88 13.99 -11.12 11.48
N GLY A 89 13.43 -12.10 12.19
CA GLY A 89 13.42 -13.50 11.75
C GLY A 89 12.60 -13.69 10.47
N GLU A 90 11.42 -13.07 10.38
CA GLU A 90 10.60 -13.08 9.16
C GLU A 90 11.30 -12.37 8.01
N LEU A 91 11.96 -11.22 8.26
CA LEU A 91 12.71 -10.50 7.24
C LEU A 91 13.85 -11.38 6.70
N ALA A 92 14.65 -11.98 7.58
CA ALA A 92 15.73 -12.88 7.19
C ALA A 92 15.23 -14.08 6.38
N ALA A 93 14.14 -14.69 6.81
CA ALA A 93 13.52 -15.83 6.11
C ALA A 93 12.95 -15.45 4.71
N LYS A 94 12.61 -14.18 4.51
CA LYS A 94 12.05 -13.67 3.24
C LYS A 94 13.08 -13.03 2.30
N LEU A 95 14.36 -12.94 2.67
CA LEU A 95 15.41 -12.40 1.79
C LEU A 95 15.50 -13.15 0.43
N PRO A 96 15.38 -14.49 0.35
CA PRO A 96 15.36 -15.17 -0.94
C PRO A 96 14.17 -14.77 -1.84
N ALA A 97 13.03 -14.44 -1.22
CA ALA A 97 11.86 -13.92 -1.95
C ALA A 97 12.10 -12.49 -2.45
N LEU A 98 12.70 -11.61 -1.63
CA LEU A 98 13.08 -10.26 -2.03
C LEU A 98 14.06 -10.26 -3.20
N GLU A 99 15.09 -11.10 -3.14
CA GLU A 99 16.05 -11.27 -4.22
C GLU A 99 15.39 -11.73 -5.54
N ALA A 100 14.43 -12.66 -5.45
CA ALA A 100 13.69 -13.12 -6.64
C ALA A 100 12.82 -12.00 -7.24
N LEU A 101 12.23 -11.14 -6.42
CA LEU A 101 11.48 -9.96 -6.88
C LEU A 101 12.41 -8.91 -7.49
N THR A 102 13.60 -8.72 -6.93
CA THR A 102 14.64 -7.83 -7.49
C THR A 102 15.09 -8.30 -8.88
N ARG A 103 15.26 -9.62 -9.08
CA ARG A 103 15.50 -10.17 -10.43
C ARG A 103 14.32 -9.93 -11.38
N ALA A 104 13.10 -10.13 -10.90
CA ALA A 104 11.90 -9.85 -11.69
C ALA A 104 11.78 -8.36 -12.08
N LYS A 105 12.28 -7.44 -11.23
CA LYS A 105 12.41 -6.03 -11.57
C LYS A 105 13.38 -5.80 -12.73
N ALA A 106 14.53 -6.45 -12.70
CA ALA A 106 15.49 -6.40 -13.81
C ALA A 106 14.93 -6.98 -15.12
N GLU A 107 13.98 -7.93 -15.04
CA GLU A 107 13.25 -8.50 -16.18
C GLU A 107 12.09 -7.59 -16.66
N GLY A 108 11.78 -6.48 -15.98
CA GLY A 108 10.70 -5.57 -16.34
C GLY A 108 9.29 -5.99 -15.89
N LEU A 109 9.17 -7.06 -15.10
CA LEU A 109 7.87 -7.59 -14.63
C LEU A 109 7.30 -6.80 -13.44
N VAL A 110 8.14 -6.05 -12.74
CA VAL A 110 7.75 -5.14 -11.67
C VAL A 110 8.65 -3.89 -11.71
N ARG A 111 8.12 -2.72 -11.40
CA ARG A 111 8.89 -1.46 -11.45
C ARG A 111 9.61 -1.17 -10.14
N ALA A 112 8.99 -1.49 -9.01
CA ALA A 112 9.57 -1.28 -7.68
C ALA A 112 9.22 -2.44 -6.75
N VAL A 113 10.18 -2.86 -5.94
CA VAL A 113 10.00 -3.91 -4.94
C VAL A 113 10.14 -3.36 -3.54
N GLY A 114 9.54 -4.02 -2.55
CA GLY A 114 9.63 -3.52 -1.19
C GLY A 114 8.98 -4.41 -0.14
N VAL A 115 8.69 -3.78 1.00
CA VAL A 115 8.19 -4.48 2.19
C VAL A 115 7.06 -3.70 2.83
N SER A 116 6.00 -4.38 3.26
CA SER A 116 5.02 -3.85 4.20
C SER A 116 5.31 -4.36 5.60
N SER A 117 5.30 -3.46 6.59
CA SER A 117 5.58 -3.82 7.98
C SER A 117 4.78 -2.99 8.97
N HIS A 118 4.44 -3.63 10.10
CA HIS A 118 3.87 -3.00 11.29
C HIS A 118 4.93 -2.78 12.38
N SER A 119 6.18 -3.21 12.16
CA SER A 119 7.28 -3.19 13.11
C SER A 119 8.28 -2.07 12.80
N ARG A 120 8.56 -1.25 13.80
CA ARG A 120 9.62 -0.24 13.76
C ARG A 120 10.98 -0.87 13.48
N GLU A 121 11.27 -2.00 14.13
CA GLU A 121 12.58 -2.67 13.98
C GLU A 121 12.81 -3.15 12.55
N VAL A 122 11.79 -3.74 11.93
CA VAL A 122 11.87 -4.15 10.52
C VAL A 122 12.08 -2.94 9.62
N LEU A 123 11.29 -1.87 9.80
CA LEU A 123 11.42 -0.66 8.98
C LEU A 123 12.81 -0.02 9.09
N ALA A 124 13.43 -0.02 10.29
CA ALA A 124 14.79 0.45 10.46
C ALA A 124 15.80 -0.36 9.63
N ARG A 125 15.64 -1.68 9.55
CA ARG A 125 16.51 -2.57 8.77
C ARG A 125 16.37 -2.37 7.26
N LEU A 126 15.24 -1.86 6.77
CA LEU A 126 15.07 -1.62 5.33
C LEU A 126 16.07 -0.60 4.78
N LEU A 127 16.62 0.28 5.62
CA LEU A 127 17.69 1.22 5.19
C LEU A 127 18.96 0.52 4.72
N GLU A 128 19.23 -0.67 5.24
CA GLU A 128 20.41 -1.46 4.93
C GLU A 128 20.24 -2.35 3.68
N LEU A 129 18.99 -2.48 3.19
CA LEU A 129 18.66 -3.32 2.04
C LEU A 129 18.51 -2.44 0.79
N SER A 130 19.55 -2.44 -0.05
CA SER A 130 19.59 -1.65 -1.30
C SER A 130 18.51 -2.07 -2.30
N GLU A 131 18.00 -3.30 -2.20
CA GLU A 131 16.96 -3.89 -3.04
C GLU A 131 15.57 -3.33 -2.74
N VAL A 132 15.36 -2.71 -1.58
CA VAL A 132 14.08 -2.16 -1.16
C VAL A 132 13.88 -0.76 -1.74
N ASP A 133 12.99 -0.65 -2.70
CA ASP A 133 12.58 0.63 -3.30
C ASP A 133 11.44 1.31 -2.52
N VAL A 134 10.53 0.50 -1.92
CA VAL A 134 9.27 1.00 -1.32
C VAL A 134 9.01 0.36 0.04
N ALA A 135 8.56 1.17 0.99
CA ALA A 135 8.06 0.74 2.29
C ALA A 135 6.58 1.11 2.45
N LEU A 136 5.75 0.14 2.86
CA LEU A 136 4.37 0.37 3.31
C LEU A 136 4.34 0.33 4.83
N VAL A 137 3.94 1.43 5.45
CA VAL A 137 4.09 1.67 6.88
C VAL A 137 2.75 2.03 7.54
N VAL A 138 2.60 1.78 8.84
CA VAL A 138 1.41 2.21 9.57
C VAL A 138 1.43 3.73 9.75
N VAL A 139 0.33 4.39 9.38
CA VAL A 139 0.15 5.84 9.59
C VAL A 139 -1.21 6.08 10.24
N ASN A 140 -1.23 6.16 11.56
CA ASN A 140 -2.39 6.63 12.33
C ASN A 140 -1.95 7.25 13.66
N ARG A 141 -2.82 8.05 14.25
CA ARG A 141 -2.52 8.81 15.47
C ARG A 141 -2.46 7.94 16.73
N THR A 142 -3.16 6.82 16.75
CA THR A 142 -3.33 6.00 17.97
C THR A 142 -2.23 4.96 18.16
N GLY A 143 -1.43 4.69 17.12
CA GLY A 143 -0.49 3.56 17.11
C GLY A 143 -1.17 2.20 16.90
N ALA A 144 -2.46 2.18 16.60
CA ALA A 144 -3.15 0.92 16.30
C ALA A 144 -2.41 0.15 15.19
N TRP A 145 -2.17 -1.14 15.41
CA TRP A 145 -1.40 -2.02 14.53
C TRP A 145 0.12 -1.82 14.51
N VAL A 146 0.68 -0.82 15.17
CA VAL A 146 2.13 -0.76 15.42
C VAL A 146 2.47 -1.78 16.50
N LYS A 147 3.47 -2.65 16.26
CA LYS A 147 3.75 -3.79 17.15
C LYS A 147 4.75 -3.48 18.25
N ASP A 148 5.69 -2.60 18.02
CA ASP A 148 6.90 -2.45 18.83
C ASP A 148 7.31 -1.00 19.09
N ALA A 149 6.40 -0.05 18.86
CA ALA A 149 6.70 1.38 18.99
C ALA A 149 5.44 2.23 19.18
N SER A 150 5.62 3.43 19.68
CA SER A 150 4.65 4.51 19.56
C SER A 150 4.65 5.13 18.14
N PRO A 151 3.64 5.90 17.75
CA PRO A 151 3.63 6.61 16.48
C PRO A 151 4.85 7.53 16.26
N ALA A 152 5.34 8.16 17.32
CA ALA A 152 6.52 9.03 17.26
C ALA A 152 7.80 8.23 16.99
N GLU A 153 8.00 7.12 17.68
CA GLU A 153 9.15 6.23 17.47
C GLU A 153 9.12 5.59 16.08
N LEU A 154 7.94 5.21 15.57
CA LEU A 154 7.77 4.73 14.21
C LEU A 154 8.16 5.82 13.21
N THR A 155 7.71 7.05 13.41
CA THR A 155 8.04 8.20 12.56
C THR A 155 9.54 8.45 12.51
N ALA A 156 10.26 8.25 13.62
CA ALA A 156 11.71 8.42 13.69
C ALA A 156 12.49 7.47 12.75
N VAL A 157 11.92 6.31 12.39
CA VAL A 157 12.53 5.38 11.40
C VAL A 157 11.95 5.56 10.00
N VAL A 158 10.71 5.99 9.86
CA VAL A 158 10.08 6.27 8.56
C VAL A 158 10.69 7.50 7.90
N GLN A 159 11.01 8.55 8.66
CA GLN A 159 11.62 9.76 8.13
C GLN A 159 12.95 9.50 7.40
N PRO A 160 13.93 8.75 7.94
CA PRO A 160 15.14 8.36 7.19
C PRO A 160 14.84 7.55 5.92
N LEU A 161 13.88 6.62 5.93
CA LEU A 161 13.47 5.88 4.75
C LEU A 161 12.97 6.84 3.66
N TYR A 162 12.08 7.77 4.01
CA TYR A 162 11.59 8.79 3.09
C TYR A 162 12.73 9.67 2.54
N ARG A 163 13.64 10.13 3.42
CA ARG A 163 14.78 10.99 3.03
C ARG A 163 15.83 10.28 2.19
N SER A 164 15.91 8.96 2.27
CA SER A 164 16.81 8.17 1.42
C SER A 164 16.37 8.07 -0.05
N GLY A 165 15.21 8.65 -0.40
CA GLY A 165 14.64 8.59 -1.75
C GLY A 165 13.79 7.35 -2.01
N ARG A 166 13.56 6.50 -1.01
CA ARG A 166 12.64 5.36 -1.13
C ARG A 166 11.19 5.83 -1.19
N GLY A 167 10.37 5.11 -1.94
CA GLY A 167 8.93 5.28 -1.89
C GLY A 167 8.40 4.90 -0.51
N VAL A 168 7.56 5.74 0.09
CA VAL A 168 6.87 5.43 1.33
C VAL A 168 5.38 5.68 1.14
N TYR A 169 4.54 4.72 1.50
CA TYR A 169 3.10 4.97 1.58
C TYR A 169 2.50 4.40 2.86
N GLY A 170 1.41 5.03 3.32
CA GLY A 170 0.80 4.74 4.61
C GLY A 170 -0.39 3.79 4.50
N MET A 171 -0.56 2.96 5.52
CA MET A 171 -1.73 2.09 5.72
C MET A 171 -2.34 2.28 7.10
N LYS A 172 -3.51 1.67 7.31
CA LYS A 172 -4.20 1.62 8.61
C LYS A 172 -4.63 2.99 9.14
N ALA A 173 -4.87 3.97 8.26
CA ALA A 173 -5.31 5.31 8.65
C ALA A 173 -6.56 5.30 9.55
N LEU A 174 -7.49 4.39 9.32
CA LEU A 174 -8.70 4.17 10.11
C LEU A 174 -8.61 2.96 11.07
N GLY A 175 -7.39 2.56 11.46
CA GLY A 175 -7.16 1.45 12.40
C GLY A 175 -7.74 0.11 11.93
N SER A 176 -7.82 -0.14 10.62
CA SER A 176 -8.42 -1.37 10.05
C SER A 176 -9.91 -1.56 10.42
N GLY A 177 -10.69 -0.48 10.33
CA GLY A 177 -12.12 -0.48 10.65
C GLY A 177 -12.46 -0.21 12.12
N GLN A 178 -11.49 0.13 12.96
CA GLN A 178 -11.73 0.52 14.35
C GLN A 178 -12.31 1.94 14.49
N VAL A 179 -12.04 2.80 13.52
CA VAL A 179 -12.53 4.18 13.48
C VAL A 179 -13.71 4.25 12.51
N THR A 180 -14.92 4.40 13.03
CA THR A 180 -16.17 4.36 12.23
C THR A 180 -17.06 5.60 12.41
N GLU A 181 -16.91 6.35 13.51
CA GLU A 181 -17.68 7.55 13.75
C GLU A 181 -17.23 8.66 12.77
N PRO A 182 -18.15 9.34 12.04
CA PRO A 182 -17.79 10.23 10.92
C PRO A 182 -16.80 11.35 11.27
N ARG A 183 -16.94 11.97 12.47
CA ARG A 183 -16.01 13.00 12.91
C ARG A 183 -14.62 12.45 13.25
N ALA A 184 -14.59 11.24 13.84
CA ALA A 184 -13.34 10.54 14.15
C ALA A 184 -12.65 10.09 12.85
N VAL A 185 -13.39 9.59 11.87
CA VAL A 185 -12.88 9.26 10.52
C VAL A 185 -12.24 10.48 9.87
N ALA A 186 -12.96 11.61 9.80
CA ALA A 186 -12.42 12.84 9.21
C ALA A 186 -11.15 13.34 9.95
N SER A 187 -11.10 13.20 11.28
CA SER A 187 -9.91 13.55 12.08
C SER A 187 -8.73 12.62 11.81
N ALA A 188 -8.99 11.31 11.73
CA ALA A 188 -7.97 10.30 11.45
C ALA A 188 -7.39 10.46 10.04
N LEU A 189 -8.24 10.70 9.05
CA LEU A 189 -7.83 10.95 7.67
C LEU A 189 -7.00 12.24 7.54
N ARG A 190 -7.41 13.34 8.20
CA ARG A 190 -6.59 14.57 8.23
C ARG A 190 -5.19 14.26 8.76
N TYR A 191 -5.08 13.57 9.89
CA TYR A 191 -3.78 13.18 10.45
C TYR A 191 -2.95 12.38 9.43
N ALA A 192 -3.55 11.38 8.81
CA ALA A 192 -2.84 10.53 7.85
C ALA A 192 -2.42 11.31 6.59
N PHE A 193 -3.29 12.15 6.05
CA PHE A 193 -3.00 12.98 4.88
C PHE A 193 -1.98 14.10 5.17
N ASP A 194 -1.87 14.55 6.42
CA ASP A 194 -0.86 15.52 6.85
C ASP A 194 0.49 14.88 7.21
N TYR A 195 0.58 13.55 7.19
CA TYR A 195 1.82 12.87 7.54
C TYR A 195 2.93 13.19 6.53
N PRO A 196 4.04 13.84 6.96
CA PRO A 196 4.98 14.47 6.04
C PRO A 196 5.96 13.49 5.36
N TYR A 197 5.98 12.23 5.79
CA TYR A 197 6.95 11.25 5.34
C TYR A 197 6.29 10.08 4.57
N ALA A 198 5.17 10.35 3.91
CA ALA A 198 4.55 9.41 2.98
C ALA A 198 4.17 10.12 1.67
N HIS A 199 4.36 9.42 0.55
CA HIS A 199 4.00 9.90 -0.78
C HIS A 199 2.52 9.65 -1.11
N ALA A 200 1.94 8.63 -0.46
CA ALA A 200 0.52 8.29 -0.58
C ALA A 200 0.01 7.66 0.72
N ILE A 201 -1.31 7.69 0.90
CA ILE A 201 -1.99 6.97 1.98
C ILE A 201 -3.04 6.07 1.34
N CYS A 202 -3.00 4.76 1.61
CA CYS A 202 -4.06 3.86 1.22
C CYS A 202 -5.14 3.80 2.30
N VAL A 203 -6.39 3.93 1.88
CA VAL A 203 -7.58 3.86 2.73
C VAL A 203 -8.50 2.76 2.21
N GLY A 204 -8.94 1.87 3.10
CA GLY A 204 -9.95 0.86 2.75
C GLY A 204 -11.30 1.52 2.57
N ILE A 205 -11.95 1.30 1.43
CA ILE A 205 -13.24 1.88 1.05
C ILE A 205 -14.19 0.76 0.64
N THR A 206 -15.44 0.83 1.07
CA THR A 206 -16.47 -0.18 0.79
C THR A 206 -17.68 0.36 0.03
N SER A 207 -17.83 1.69 -0.05
CA SER A 207 -18.94 2.34 -0.73
C SER A 207 -18.52 3.67 -1.40
N GLU A 208 -19.31 4.13 -2.38
CA GLU A 208 -19.11 5.43 -3.01
C GLU A 208 -19.28 6.59 -2.02
N ALA A 209 -20.19 6.45 -1.06
CA ALA A 209 -20.40 7.46 -0.02
C ALA A 209 -19.16 7.64 0.88
N GLU A 210 -18.50 6.53 1.27
CA GLU A 210 -17.22 6.59 1.99
C GLU A 210 -16.14 7.25 1.11
N LEU A 211 -16.02 6.83 -0.15
CA LEU A 211 -15.06 7.40 -1.09
C LEU A 211 -15.23 8.92 -1.22
N GLU A 212 -16.44 9.40 -1.42
CA GLU A 212 -16.72 10.83 -1.59
C GLU A 212 -16.46 11.62 -0.29
N ALA A 213 -16.80 11.06 0.86
CA ALA A 213 -16.51 11.65 2.16
C ALA A 213 -14.99 11.78 2.40
N ASP A 214 -14.21 10.74 2.09
CA ASP A 214 -12.77 10.73 2.26
C ASP A 214 -12.08 11.74 1.30
N VAL A 215 -12.54 11.81 0.06
CA VAL A 215 -12.09 12.81 -0.93
C VAL A 215 -12.44 14.24 -0.47
N ALA A 216 -13.60 14.44 0.13
CA ALA A 216 -13.96 15.76 0.68
C ALA A 216 -13.01 16.19 1.79
N VAL A 217 -12.59 15.28 2.68
CA VAL A 217 -11.57 15.56 3.71
C VAL A 217 -10.24 15.95 3.07
N TRP A 218 -9.80 15.22 2.04
CA TRP A 218 -8.58 15.52 1.30
C TRP A 218 -8.61 16.90 0.63
N ARG A 219 -9.71 17.24 -0.04
CA ARG A 219 -9.88 18.53 -0.74
C ARG A 219 -9.91 19.72 0.23
N ALA A 220 -10.62 19.58 1.34
CA ALA A 220 -10.69 20.63 2.37
C ALA A 220 -9.31 20.93 2.97
N ARG A 221 -8.45 19.92 3.17
CA ARG A 221 -7.06 20.09 3.62
C ARG A 221 -6.25 20.96 2.66
N ARG A 222 -6.32 20.70 1.35
CA ARG A 222 -5.56 21.45 0.34
C ARG A 222 -5.97 22.93 0.26
N SER A 223 -7.23 23.21 0.53
CA SER A 223 -7.73 24.60 0.55
C SER A 223 -7.24 25.39 1.77
N ALA A 224 -6.99 24.72 2.90
CA ALA A 224 -6.47 25.34 4.12
C ALA A 224 -4.94 25.61 4.10
N GLN A 225 -4.22 25.02 3.13
CA GLN A 225 -2.76 25.17 2.97
C GLN A 225 -2.36 26.21 1.91
N ARG A 226 -3.34 26.79 1.22
CA ARG A 226 -3.18 27.91 0.27
C ARG A 226 -3.48 29.23 0.93
#